data_7002a3a586566be4582f7fe273196808
#
_entry.id   7002a3a586566be4582f7fe273196808
#
_cell.length_a   1.000
_cell.length_b   1.000
_cell.length_c   1.000
_cell.angle_alpha   90.00
_cell.angle_beta   90.00
_cell.angle_gamma   90.00
#
_symmetry.space_group_name_H-M   'P 1'
#
loop_
_entity.id
_entity.type
_entity.pdbx_description
1 polymer ?
#
loop_
_entity_poly.entity_id
_entity_poly.type
_entity_poly.pdbx_seq_one_letter_code
_entity_poly.pdbx_strand_id
1 'polypeptide(L)'
;MSRPPAGRLAALFIAMTFAFATIFVRLAFLQVSGQAAELQERALDQRVRTVALPADRGQILDRDGDSLAISTPAVDVYADPRYVTEPWTTASALSPLLGLEAVDVAQDLSAEATFVYLARQVEPAVADRVRALALPGVGFLDSSKRSYPGGALAPQVVGFVGIDGRGLSGLEFGYEDILAGRAGERTIELDPNGRPIAGGIDIERSPVAGSSIVTTIDRDLQFQAQTALAEAVAAQRARGGSMIVMDPRTGEVLAMATYPWFDPNAFGDSPAWTYRNRAVTDVFEPGSTNKVITAAAAIQEKAIPLDQQLVVPWTMKVGDYTIHDSHQHPVERLMLGDVIAESSNIGIVQVANRVGSPAMASYLSRFGLGRPTDVGFPGEAGGIMLPLNDWSDTSLATMAYGQGIAATPLQMTSVFATIANGGRWVQPQLVKGALDPEGIFHAAPAPKIRRVISTESAEMLTRMLAYAVEYGTGTYARVSGFQVAGKTGTARIAAKDHVGYLEGQYIASFIGFLPAGNPQVVIAAILDRPVAGSGGLAAAPLFQRVARICVTRLGVIPAERLPLPPHALPVG
;
A
#
# COMPACT_ATOMS: atom_id res chain seq x y z
N MET A 1 91.86 33.32 -26.89
CA MET A 1 90.80 32.84 -26.03
C MET A 1 90.96 33.51 -24.65
N SER A 2 90.18 34.56 -24.33
CA SER A 2 90.25 35.28 -23.05
C SER A 2 89.60 34.37 -21.99
N ARG A 3 90.32 34.11 -20.88
CA ARG A 3 89.83 33.46 -19.70
C ARG A 3 88.67 34.29 -19.13
N PRO A 4 87.55 33.69 -18.84
CA PRO A 4 86.45 34.43 -18.20
C PRO A 4 86.94 34.95 -16.84
N PRO A 5 86.58 36.19 -16.44
CA PRO A 5 87.04 36.78 -15.17
C PRO A 5 86.53 35.95 -13.98
N ALA A 6 87.46 35.43 -13.16
CA ALA A 6 87.20 34.54 -12.03
C ALA A 6 86.08 35.06 -11.09
N GLY A 7 85.96 36.40 -11.01
CA GLY A 7 84.90 37.04 -10.23
C GLY A 7 83.44 36.80 -10.74
N ARG A 8 83.27 36.69 -12.05
CA ARG A 8 81.92 36.40 -12.62
C ARG A 8 81.50 34.96 -12.35
N LEU A 9 82.45 34.00 -12.45
CA LEU A 9 82.18 32.57 -12.11
C LEU A 9 81.90 32.39 -10.62
N ALA A 10 82.65 33.08 -9.74
CA ALA A 10 82.39 33.09 -8.27
C ALA A 10 81.03 33.69 -7.92
N ALA A 11 80.64 34.80 -8.58
CA ALA A 11 79.32 35.42 -8.34
C ALA A 11 78.16 34.48 -8.83
N LEU A 12 78.34 33.80 -9.94
CA LEU A 12 77.37 32.86 -10.44
C LEU A 12 77.22 31.61 -9.55
N PHE A 13 78.33 31.12 -9.01
CA PHE A 13 78.36 30.02 -8.06
C PHE A 13 77.72 30.42 -6.73
N ILE A 14 77.95 31.62 -6.18
CA ILE A 14 77.28 32.11 -4.98
C ILE A 14 75.77 32.27 -5.20
N ALA A 15 75.36 32.83 -6.36
CA ALA A 15 73.96 33.01 -6.67
C ALA A 15 73.23 31.64 -6.82
N MET A 16 73.85 30.64 -7.47
CA MET A 16 73.32 29.30 -7.52
C MET A 16 73.21 28.62 -6.15
N THR A 17 74.28 28.72 -5.33
CA THR A 17 74.26 28.14 -3.97
C THR A 17 73.18 28.77 -3.13
N PHE A 18 72.97 30.08 -3.22
CA PHE A 18 71.89 30.77 -2.51
C PHE A 18 70.53 30.34 -3.02
N ALA A 19 70.36 30.22 -4.31
CA ALA A 19 69.10 29.72 -4.88
C ALA A 19 68.78 28.27 -4.41
N PHE A 20 69.76 27.36 -4.45
CA PHE A 20 69.60 26.01 -3.93
C PHE A 20 69.34 25.96 -2.43
N ALA A 21 70.03 26.79 -1.62
CA ALA A 21 69.79 26.89 -0.19
C ALA A 21 68.38 27.38 0.09
N THR A 22 67.89 28.37 -0.65
CA THR A 22 66.51 28.89 -0.52
C THR A 22 65.49 27.84 -0.86
N ILE A 23 65.70 27.06 -1.97
CA ILE A 23 64.83 25.96 -2.34
C ILE A 23 64.86 24.86 -1.28
N PHE A 24 66.06 24.52 -0.75
CA PHE A 24 66.19 23.51 0.29
C PHE A 24 65.47 23.91 1.59
N VAL A 25 65.65 25.16 2.05
CA VAL A 25 64.96 25.68 3.23
C VAL A 25 63.47 25.69 3.01
N ARG A 26 62.99 26.07 1.82
CA ARG A 26 61.58 26.06 1.48
C ARG A 26 61.00 24.65 1.48
N LEU A 27 61.70 23.67 0.89
CA LEU A 27 61.30 22.26 0.89
C LEU A 27 61.27 21.68 2.31
N ALA A 28 62.33 21.96 3.12
CA ALA A 28 62.39 21.53 4.52
C ALA A 28 61.23 22.15 5.34
N PHE A 29 60.94 23.43 5.12
CA PHE A 29 59.81 24.11 5.77
C PHE A 29 58.46 23.48 5.37
N LEU A 30 58.28 23.17 4.10
CA LEU A 30 57.05 22.49 3.60
C LEU A 30 56.89 21.07 4.16
N GLN A 31 58.00 20.37 4.47
CA GLN A 31 57.95 18.99 5.00
C GLN A 31 57.77 18.93 6.52
N VAL A 32 58.20 19.98 7.27
CA VAL A 32 58.23 19.97 8.75
C VAL A 32 57.19 20.91 9.38
N SER A 33 56.64 21.83 8.61
CA SER A 33 55.63 22.79 9.11
C SER A 33 54.22 22.13 9.16
N GLY A 34 53.31 22.66 10.00
CA GLY A 34 51.91 22.26 10.04
C GLY A 34 51.20 22.34 8.69
N GLN A 35 51.72 23.09 7.72
CA GLN A 35 51.26 23.13 6.35
C GLN A 35 51.51 21.80 5.60
N ALA A 36 52.51 21.01 6.02
CA ALA A 36 52.76 19.70 5.41
C ALA A 36 51.60 18.74 5.64
N ALA A 37 51.03 18.72 6.86
CA ALA A 37 49.86 17.91 7.18
C ALA A 37 48.61 18.36 6.38
N GLU A 38 48.38 19.65 6.27
CA GLU A 38 47.28 20.22 5.48
C GLU A 38 47.43 19.95 3.97
N LEU A 39 48.64 20.05 3.43
CA LEU A 39 48.91 19.72 2.03
C LEU A 39 48.82 18.22 1.76
N GLN A 40 49.18 17.38 2.73
CA GLN A 40 49.05 15.94 2.64
C GLN A 40 47.58 15.53 2.71
N GLU A 41 46.80 16.14 3.59
CA GLU A 41 45.36 15.94 3.67
C GLU A 41 44.65 16.35 2.36
N ARG A 42 44.96 17.54 1.84
CA ARG A 42 44.44 17.99 0.53
C ARG A 42 44.87 17.10 -0.62
N ALA A 43 46.10 16.57 -0.61
CA ALA A 43 46.58 15.65 -1.63
C ALA A 43 45.88 14.28 -1.54
N LEU A 44 45.57 13.81 -0.34
CA LEU A 44 44.76 12.62 -0.11
C LEU A 44 43.32 12.84 -0.58
N ASP A 45 42.68 13.96 -0.22
CA ASP A 45 41.33 14.32 -0.67
C ASP A 45 41.18 14.35 -2.20
N GLN A 46 42.26 14.71 -2.92
CA GLN A 46 42.28 14.72 -4.37
C GLN A 46 42.43 13.33 -4.98
N ARG A 47 43.00 12.36 -4.26
CA ARG A 47 43.28 11.00 -4.76
C ARG A 47 42.37 9.96 -4.21
N VAL A 48 41.86 10.17 -2.98
CA VAL A 48 40.96 9.19 -2.33
C VAL A 48 39.52 9.47 -2.73
N ARG A 49 38.84 8.46 -3.23
CA ARG A 49 37.41 8.49 -3.52
C ARG A 49 36.70 7.44 -2.70
N THR A 50 35.66 7.82 -2.02
CA THR A 50 34.73 6.89 -1.38
C THR A 50 33.51 6.74 -2.28
N VAL A 51 33.25 5.51 -2.70
CA VAL A 51 32.11 5.13 -3.52
C VAL A 51 31.18 4.28 -2.66
N ALA A 52 29.91 4.63 -2.64
CA ALA A 52 28.90 3.81 -1.99
C ALA A 52 28.66 2.53 -2.83
N LEU A 53 28.68 1.38 -2.16
CA LEU A 53 28.33 0.10 -2.76
C LEU A 53 26.84 -0.16 -2.43
N PRO A 54 25.95 -0.22 -3.43
CA PRO A 54 24.54 -0.44 -3.19
C PRO A 54 24.31 -1.80 -2.54
N ALA A 55 23.38 -1.86 -1.57
CA ALA A 55 22.91 -3.12 -1.02
C ALA A 55 21.82 -3.71 -1.92
N ASP A 56 21.75 -5.02 -1.99
CA ASP A 56 20.62 -5.70 -2.62
C ASP A 56 19.37 -5.49 -1.79
N ARG A 57 18.33 -4.94 -2.43
CA ARG A 57 17.03 -4.74 -1.79
C ARG A 57 16.29 -6.07 -1.65
N GLY A 58 15.80 -6.39 -0.45
CA GLY A 58 15.02 -7.58 -0.15
C GLY A 58 13.79 -7.72 -1.05
N GLN A 59 13.31 -8.94 -1.24
CA GLN A 59 12.14 -9.24 -2.06
C GLN A 59 10.84 -8.95 -1.29
N ILE A 60 9.76 -8.73 -2.04
CA ILE A 60 8.40 -8.82 -1.50
C ILE A 60 7.80 -10.10 -2.06
N LEU A 61 7.44 -11.01 -1.15
CA LEU A 61 6.93 -12.34 -1.48
C LEU A 61 5.44 -12.42 -1.15
N ASP A 62 4.71 -13.24 -1.87
CA ASP A 62 3.36 -13.63 -1.50
C ASP A 62 3.38 -14.60 -0.31
N ARG A 63 2.21 -15.11 0.09
CA ARG A 63 2.08 -16.01 1.25
C ARG A 63 2.78 -17.37 1.08
N ASP A 64 3.01 -17.80 -0.16
CA ASP A 64 3.54 -19.10 -0.54
C ASP A 64 5.05 -19.00 -0.96
N GLY A 65 5.60 -17.78 -0.99
CA GLY A 65 6.99 -17.50 -1.31
C GLY A 65 7.23 -17.08 -2.76
N ASP A 66 6.18 -16.88 -3.56
CA ASP A 66 6.29 -16.37 -4.91
C ASP A 66 6.60 -14.87 -4.93
N SER A 67 7.47 -14.44 -5.84
CA SER A 67 7.93 -13.05 -5.88
C SER A 67 6.87 -12.10 -6.42
N LEU A 68 6.53 -11.07 -5.63
CA LEU A 68 5.74 -9.90 -6.05
C LEU A 68 6.64 -8.74 -6.48
N ALA A 69 7.82 -8.60 -5.84
CA ALA A 69 8.85 -7.63 -6.22
C ALA A 69 10.24 -8.21 -5.98
N ILE A 70 11.12 -8.07 -6.99
CA ILE A 70 12.52 -8.52 -6.95
C ILE A 70 13.46 -7.43 -7.42
N SER A 71 14.73 -7.51 -7.04
CA SER A 71 15.79 -6.70 -7.61
C SER A 71 16.59 -7.55 -8.62
N THR A 72 16.82 -7.00 -9.80
CA THR A 72 17.64 -7.64 -10.83
C THR A 72 18.91 -6.81 -11.03
N PRO A 73 20.07 -7.45 -11.34
CA PRO A 73 21.29 -6.74 -11.65
C PRO A 73 21.08 -5.72 -12.78
N ALA A 74 21.64 -4.54 -12.62
CA ALA A 74 21.64 -3.48 -13.62
C ALA A 74 22.97 -2.71 -13.57
N VAL A 75 23.20 -1.84 -14.53
CA VAL A 75 24.41 -1.02 -14.62
C VAL A 75 24.01 0.43 -14.90
N ASP A 76 24.52 1.36 -14.12
CA ASP A 76 24.42 2.78 -14.44
C ASP A 76 25.59 3.19 -15.33
N VAL A 77 25.29 3.78 -16.48
CA VAL A 77 26.26 4.32 -17.43
C VAL A 77 26.41 5.81 -17.17
N TYR A 78 27.61 6.24 -16.87
CA TYR A 78 27.91 7.65 -16.62
C TYR A 78 29.05 8.14 -17.52
N ALA A 79 29.23 9.44 -17.58
CA ALA A 79 30.39 10.06 -18.21
C ALA A 79 31.08 11.06 -17.28
N ASP A 80 32.40 11.20 -17.45
CA ASP A 80 33.15 12.37 -17.04
C ASP A 80 33.40 13.23 -18.29
N PRO A 81 32.65 14.31 -18.51
CA PRO A 81 32.73 15.11 -19.75
C PRO A 81 34.12 15.65 -20.06
N ARG A 82 34.97 15.83 -19.03
CA ARG A 82 36.34 16.34 -19.22
C ARG A 82 37.24 15.43 -20.05
N TYR A 83 36.92 14.12 -20.12
CA TYR A 83 37.65 13.12 -20.87
C TYR A 83 36.99 12.77 -22.20
N VAL A 84 35.83 13.36 -22.53
CA VAL A 84 35.13 13.14 -23.80
C VAL A 84 35.61 14.17 -24.82
N THR A 85 36.42 13.75 -25.77
CA THR A 85 37.00 14.63 -26.80
C THR A 85 36.04 15.00 -27.92
N GLU A 86 35.12 14.09 -28.27
CA GLU A 86 34.16 14.23 -29.36
C GLU A 86 32.73 13.90 -28.89
N PRO A 87 32.05 14.85 -28.18
CA PRO A 87 30.73 14.58 -27.58
C PRO A 87 29.70 14.07 -28.58
N TRP A 88 29.63 14.66 -29.77
CA TRP A 88 28.63 14.27 -30.77
C TRP A 88 28.88 12.88 -31.35
N THR A 89 30.11 12.53 -31.64
CA THR A 89 30.49 11.19 -32.12
C THR A 89 30.20 10.13 -31.07
N THR A 90 30.57 10.41 -29.83
CA THR A 90 30.29 9.56 -28.67
C THR A 90 28.78 9.37 -28.47
N ALA A 91 28.02 10.46 -28.51
CA ALA A 91 26.56 10.42 -28.40
C ALA A 91 25.90 9.58 -29.50
N SER A 92 26.34 9.76 -30.74
CA SER A 92 25.83 9.00 -31.88
C SER A 92 26.08 7.49 -31.76
N ALA A 93 27.17 7.10 -31.11
CA ALA A 93 27.48 5.68 -30.86
C ALA A 93 26.65 5.11 -29.67
N LEU A 94 26.38 5.91 -28.67
CA LEU A 94 25.65 5.50 -27.45
C LEU A 94 24.14 5.45 -27.65
N SER A 95 23.57 6.45 -28.34
CA SER A 95 22.12 6.64 -28.49
C SER A 95 21.36 5.40 -28.93
N PRO A 96 21.78 4.66 -30.00
CA PRO A 96 21.05 3.47 -30.45
C PRO A 96 21.14 2.29 -29.48
N LEU A 97 22.16 2.25 -28.62
CA LEU A 97 22.33 1.19 -27.61
C LEU A 97 21.52 1.49 -26.34
N LEU A 98 21.48 2.76 -25.95
CA LEU A 98 20.81 3.18 -24.72
C LEU A 98 19.34 3.59 -24.94
N GLY A 99 18.91 3.72 -26.20
CA GLY A 99 17.54 4.15 -26.52
C GLY A 99 17.27 5.63 -26.19
N LEU A 100 18.32 6.48 -26.26
CA LEU A 100 18.26 7.90 -25.93
C LEU A 100 18.42 8.75 -27.19
N GLU A 101 17.94 10.00 -27.13
CA GLU A 101 18.17 10.95 -28.23
C GLU A 101 19.61 11.43 -28.23
N ALA A 102 20.26 11.41 -29.43
CA ALA A 102 21.68 11.78 -29.55
C ALA A 102 21.97 13.23 -29.11
N VAL A 103 21.01 14.13 -29.30
CA VAL A 103 21.11 15.55 -28.86
C VAL A 103 21.26 15.64 -27.35
N ASP A 104 20.41 14.93 -26.59
CA ASP A 104 20.41 14.97 -25.14
C ASP A 104 21.71 14.38 -24.59
N VAL A 105 22.15 13.23 -25.13
CA VAL A 105 23.42 12.60 -24.75
C VAL A 105 24.60 13.52 -25.07
N ALA A 106 24.61 14.19 -26.23
CA ALA A 106 25.69 15.12 -26.60
C ALA A 106 25.72 16.35 -25.69
N GLN A 107 24.57 16.83 -25.25
CA GLN A 107 24.47 17.93 -24.28
C GLN A 107 25.06 17.51 -22.93
N ASP A 108 24.72 16.34 -22.42
CA ASP A 108 25.25 15.78 -21.18
C ASP A 108 26.76 15.58 -21.24
N LEU A 109 27.27 15.08 -22.38
CA LEU A 109 28.70 14.89 -22.61
C LEU A 109 29.49 16.19 -22.79
N SER A 110 28.82 17.32 -23.03
CA SER A 110 29.41 18.65 -23.17
C SER A 110 29.27 19.49 -21.90
N ALA A 111 28.69 18.96 -20.83
CA ALA A 111 28.44 19.69 -19.58
C ALA A 111 29.76 20.05 -18.87
N GLU A 112 29.82 21.20 -18.21
CA GLU A 112 30.92 21.57 -17.31
C GLU A 112 30.81 20.83 -15.98
N ALA A 113 30.92 19.50 -16.00
CA ALA A 113 30.79 18.61 -14.86
C ALA A 113 31.88 17.54 -14.85
N THR A 114 32.11 16.96 -13.69
CA THR A 114 33.03 15.82 -13.52
C THR A 114 32.32 14.47 -13.52
N PHE A 115 30.97 14.49 -13.51
CA PHE A 115 30.14 13.29 -13.49
C PHE A 115 28.73 13.63 -13.99
N VAL A 116 28.26 12.87 -14.98
CA VAL A 116 26.88 12.95 -15.50
C VAL A 116 26.38 11.53 -15.75
N TYR A 117 25.20 11.19 -15.26
CA TYR A 117 24.53 9.96 -15.64
C TYR A 117 24.03 10.07 -17.10
N LEU A 118 24.42 9.15 -17.95
CA LEU A 118 23.91 9.02 -19.32
C LEU A 118 22.66 8.13 -19.36
N ALA A 119 22.74 6.98 -18.68
CA ALA A 119 21.59 6.10 -18.51
C ALA A 119 21.69 5.35 -17.18
N ARG A 120 20.57 5.18 -16.49
CA ARG A 120 20.53 4.45 -15.23
C ARG A 120 19.76 3.15 -15.39
N GLN A 121 20.13 2.16 -14.56
CA GLN A 121 19.46 0.84 -14.51
C GLN A 121 19.40 0.13 -15.86
N VAL A 122 20.49 0.24 -16.64
CA VAL A 122 20.66 -0.41 -17.93
C VAL A 122 20.86 -1.91 -17.73
N GLU A 123 20.27 -2.71 -18.60
CA GLU A 123 20.50 -4.17 -18.59
C GLU A 123 21.98 -4.51 -18.80
N PRO A 124 22.55 -5.48 -18.05
CA PRO A 124 23.97 -5.83 -18.14
C PRO A 124 24.44 -6.13 -19.59
N ALA A 125 23.62 -6.83 -20.36
CA ALA A 125 23.94 -7.13 -21.76
C ALA A 125 24.03 -5.88 -22.66
N VAL A 126 23.28 -4.83 -22.37
CA VAL A 126 23.38 -3.54 -23.08
C VAL A 126 24.61 -2.79 -22.60
N ALA A 127 24.86 -2.75 -21.29
CA ALA A 127 26.06 -2.13 -20.73
C ALA A 127 27.36 -2.75 -21.26
N ASP A 128 27.39 -4.08 -21.45
CA ASP A 128 28.55 -4.78 -22.06
C ASP A 128 28.78 -4.37 -23.50
N ARG A 129 27.72 -4.15 -24.27
CA ARG A 129 27.86 -3.62 -25.66
C ARG A 129 28.40 -2.18 -25.67
N VAL A 130 27.96 -1.35 -24.72
CA VAL A 130 28.51 0.01 -24.53
C VAL A 130 29.96 -0.06 -24.09
N ARG A 131 30.32 -0.95 -23.16
CA ARG A 131 31.70 -1.14 -22.67
C ARG A 131 32.65 -1.57 -23.79
N ALA A 132 32.17 -2.40 -24.72
CA ALA A 132 32.95 -2.86 -25.89
C ALA A 132 33.33 -1.72 -26.85
N LEU A 133 32.64 -0.57 -26.83
CA LEU A 133 33.00 0.59 -27.62
C LEU A 133 34.25 1.31 -27.08
N ALA A 134 34.69 1.02 -25.86
CA ALA A 134 35.88 1.59 -25.21
C ALA A 134 35.97 3.13 -25.30
N LEU A 135 34.83 3.83 -25.13
CA LEU A 135 34.73 5.28 -25.30
C LEU A 135 35.40 6.02 -24.13
N PRO A 136 36.32 6.96 -24.43
CA PRO A 136 36.95 7.77 -23.39
C PRO A 136 35.94 8.57 -22.58
N GLY A 137 36.10 8.62 -21.26
CA GLY A 137 35.23 9.36 -20.37
C GLY A 137 33.92 8.66 -20.02
N VAL A 138 33.59 7.52 -20.62
CA VAL A 138 32.40 6.72 -20.29
C VAL A 138 32.75 5.66 -19.24
N GLY A 139 32.00 5.64 -18.15
CA GLY A 139 32.18 4.73 -17.01
C GLY A 139 30.91 3.96 -16.65
N PHE A 140 31.07 2.98 -15.78
CA PHE A 140 30.01 2.05 -15.39
C PHE A 140 30.02 1.87 -13.88
N LEU A 141 28.83 1.92 -13.28
CA LEU A 141 28.61 1.60 -11.87
C LEU A 141 27.64 0.43 -11.78
N ASP A 142 27.96 -0.54 -10.93
CA ASP A 142 27.02 -1.60 -10.62
C ASP A 142 25.78 -1.01 -9.92
N SER A 143 24.62 -1.45 -10.35
CA SER A 143 23.33 -0.96 -9.91
C SER A 143 22.32 -2.10 -9.85
N SER A 144 21.13 -1.83 -9.36
CA SER A 144 20.02 -2.79 -9.39
C SER A 144 18.75 -2.12 -9.90
N LYS A 145 17.95 -2.89 -10.64
CA LYS A 145 16.62 -2.48 -11.11
C LYS A 145 15.56 -3.24 -10.37
N ARG A 146 14.61 -2.53 -9.79
CA ARG A 146 13.43 -3.15 -9.19
C ARG A 146 12.48 -3.61 -10.27
N SER A 147 12.02 -4.85 -10.15
CA SER A 147 11.12 -5.50 -11.11
C SER A 147 9.93 -6.10 -10.37
N TYR A 148 8.76 -5.97 -10.97
CA TYR A 148 7.49 -6.50 -10.47
C TYR A 148 7.00 -7.56 -11.48
N PRO A 149 7.34 -8.86 -11.28
CA PRO A 149 7.11 -9.91 -12.28
C PRO A 149 5.62 -10.10 -12.62
N GLY A 150 4.73 -9.79 -11.69
CA GLY A 150 3.29 -9.81 -11.89
C GLY A 150 2.73 -8.61 -12.67
N GLY A 151 3.57 -7.67 -13.13
CA GLY A 151 3.11 -6.41 -13.72
C GLY A 151 2.17 -5.67 -12.77
N ALA A 152 0.97 -5.37 -13.24
CA ALA A 152 -0.05 -4.67 -12.45
C ALA A 152 -0.74 -5.54 -11.37
N LEU A 153 -0.10 -6.59 -10.85
CA LEU A 153 -0.64 -7.40 -9.77
C LEU A 153 -0.43 -6.73 -8.41
N ALA A 154 -1.51 -6.48 -7.67
CA ALA A 154 -1.53 -5.84 -6.35
C ALA A 154 -0.69 -4.54 -6.26
N PRO A 155 -0.66 -3.66 -7.29
CA PRO A 155 0.33 -2.59 -7.35
C PRO A 155 0.16 -1.58 -6.21
N GLN A 156 -1.07 -1.30 -5.76
CA GLN A 156 -1.30 -0.40 -4.63
C GLN A 156 -0.91 -1.03 -3.28
N VAL A 157 -0.85 -2.36 -3.18
CA VAL A 157 -0.36 -3.06 -1.98
C VAL A 157 1.16 -3.09 -1.98
N VAL A 158 1.77 -3.61 -3.04
CA VAL A 158 3.22 -3.73 -3.20
C VAL A 158 3.88 -2.35 -3.22
N GLY A 159 3.35 -1.43 -4.00
CA GLY A 159 3.95 -0.13 -4.25
C GLY A 159 5.02 -0.17 -5.33
N PHE A 160 5.90 0.81 -5.31
CA PHE A 160 7.04 0.91 -6.23
C PHE A 160 8.19 1.69 -5.61
N VAL A 161 9.37 1.57 -6.21
CA VAL A 161 10.59 2.31 -5.84
C VAL A 161 10.91 3.37 -6.89
N GLY A 162 11.57 4.43 -6.44
CA GLY A 162 12.16 5.42 -7.34
C GLY A 162 13.45 4.89 -8.01
N ILE A 163 14.00 5.70 -8.92
CA ILE A 163 15.24 5.37 -9.62
C ILE A 163 16.44 5.20 -8.66
N ASP A 164 16.38 5.79 -7.48
CA ASP A 164 17.41 5.66 -6.43
C ASP A 164 17.20 4.44 -5.53
N GLY A 165 16.27 3.53 -5.88
CA GLY A 165 15.99 2.32 -5.14
C GLY A 165 15.21 2.51 -3.84
N ARG A 166 14.73 3.73 -3.53
CA ARG A 166 13.92 4.03 -2.34
C ARG A 166 12.44 3.76 -2.59
N GLY A 167 11.78 3.15 -1.63
CA GLY A 167 10.33 2.93 -1.68
C GLY A 167 9.55 4.24 -1.69
N LEU A 168 8.61 4.39 -2.62
CA LEU A 168 7.80 5.60 -2.79
C LEU A 168 6.32 5.39 -2.43
N SER A 169 5.85 4.17 -2.43
CA SER A 169 4.47 3.83 -2.05
C SER A 169 4.34 2.39 -1.57
N GLY A 170 3.17 2.03 -1.03
CA GLY A 170 2.83 0.67 -0.64
C GLY A 170 3.77 0.06 0.39
N LEU A 171 3.94 -1.26 0.34
CA LEU A 171 4.84 -2.00 1.22
C LEU A 171 6.30 -1.64 0.94
N GLU A 172 6.68 -1.28 -0.30
CA GLU A 172 8.02 -0.78 -0.61
C GLU A 172 8.40 0.43 0.25
N PHE A 173 7.46 1.37 0.47
CA PHE A 173 7.69 2.53 1.34
C PHE A 173 7.54 2.18 2.82
N GLY A 174 6.51 1.41 3.18
CA GLY A 174 6.18 1.11 4.58
C GLY A 174 7.23 0.23 5.28
N TYR A 175 7.97 -0.58 4.52
CA TYR A 175 8.99 -1.51 5.00
C TYR A 175 10.40 -1.15 4.47
N GLU A 176 10.62 0.12 4.13
CA GLU A 176 11.91 0.61 3.62
C GLU A 176 13.09 0.17 4.49
N ASP A 177 13.00 0.36 5.81
CA ASP A 177 14.08 0.04 6.76
C ASP A 177 14.47 -1.45 6.78
N ILE A 178 13.52 -2.34 6.39
CA ILE A 178 13.75 -3.79 6.31
C ILE A 178 14.28 -4.17 4.93
N LEU A 179 13.65 -3.60 3.88
CA LEU A 179 13.91 -3.97 2.49
C LEU A 179 15.21 -3.39 1.94
N ALA A 180 15.58 -2.14 2.28
CA ALA A 180 16.67 -1.42 1.64
C ALA A 180 18.06 -2.01 1.91
N GLY A 181 18.24 -2.72 3.03
CA GLY A 181 19.56 -3.15 3.49
C GLY A 181 20.44 -1.99 3.95
N ARG A 182 21.73 -2.21 4.00
CA ARG A 182 22.72 -1.18 4.34
C ARG A 182 23.80 -1.13 3.28
N ALA A 183 23.95 0.04 2.64
CA ALA A 183 25.00 0.25 1.66
C ALA A 183 26.39 0.01 2.27
N GLY A 184 27.27 -0.60 1.47
CA GLY A 184 28.69 -0.67 1.73
C GLY A 184 29.39 0.61 1.26
N GLU A 185 30.70 0.66 1.47
CA GLU A 185 31.57 1.76 1.02
C GLU A 185 32.89 1.17 0.55
N ARG A 186 33.41 1.69 -0.56
CA ARG A 186 34.77 1.41 -1.00
C ARG A 186 35.55 2.71 -1.09
N THR A 187 36.59 2.81 -0.29
CA THR A 187 37.52 3.94 -0.30
C THR A 187 38.77 3.52 -1.06
N ILE A 188 39.02 4.16 -2.20
CA ILE A 188 40.10 3.79 -3.12
C ILE A 188 40.97 5.00 -3.46
N GLU A 189 42.28 4.80 -3.50
CA GLU A 189 43.24 5.82 -3.95
C GLU A 189 43.48 5.66 -5.47
N LEU A 190 43.25 6.75 -6.20
CA LEU A 190 43.32 6.81 -7.65
C LEU A 190 44.46 7.72 -8.13
N ASP A 191 45.08 7.38 -9.24
CA ASP A 191 46.02 8.25 -9.96
C ASP A 191 45.26 9.41 -10.66
N PRO A 192 45.98 10.43 -11.21
CA PRO A 192 45.34 11.52 -11.94
C PRO A 192 44.51 11.09 -13.16
N ASN A 193 44.68 9.85 -13.65
CA ASN A 193 43.91 9.29 -14.76
C ASN A 193 42.72 8.43 -14.27
N GLY A 194 42.45 8.41 -12.94
CA GLY A 194 41.36 7.64 -12.37
C GLY A 194 41.63 6.13 -12.21
N ARG A 195 42.89 5.69 -12.26
CA ARG A 195 43.26 4.28 -12.08
C ARG A 195 43.67 3.99 -10.65
N PRO A 196 43.33 2.82 -10.09
CA PRO A 196 43.77 2.43 -8.75
C PRO A 196 45.29 2.41 -8.64
N ILE A 197 45.82 3.02 -7.58
CA ILE A 197 47.24 3.02 -7.27
C ILE A 197 47.61 1.68 -6.64
N ALA A 198 48.50 0.94 -7.24
CA ALA A 198 48.97 -0.33 -6.71
C ALA A 198 49.66 -0.11 -5.32
N GLY A 199 49.12 -0.72 -4.26
CA GLY A 199 49.59 -0.50 -2.89
C GLY A 199 49.07 0.77 -2.20
N GLY A 200 48.19 1.52 -2.87
CA GLY A 200 47.44 2.64 -2.29
C GLY A 200 46.32 2.20 -1.37
N ILE A 201 45.52 3.14 -0.90
CA ILE A 201 44.35 2.87 -0.03
C ILE A 201 43.31 2.14 -0.87
N ASP A 202 42.89 0.97 -0.44
CA ASP A 202 41.74 0.23 -0.96
C ASP A 202 41.07 -0.48 0.23
N ILE A 203 40.06 0.18 0.79
CA ILE A 203 39.32 -0.31 1.95
C ILE A 203 37.88 -0.49 1.51
N GLU A 204 37.37 -1.71 1.62
CA GLU A 204 36.01 -2.06 1.31
C GLU A 204 35.25 -2.48 2.57
N ARG A 205 34.10 -1.86 2.79
CA ARG A 205 33.07 -2.33 3.70
C ARG A 205 31.92 -2.86 2.86
N SER A 206 31.77 -4.17 2.82
CA SER A 206 30.74 -4.83 2.02
C SER A 206 29.34 -4.37 2.40
N PRO A 207 28.42 -4.24 1.43
CA PRO A 207 27.01 -3.96 1.70
C PRO A 207 26.37 -5.15 2.44
N VAL A 208 25.31 -4.84 3.19
CA VAL A 208 24.46 -5.86 3.83
C VAL A 208 23.12 -5.84 3.13
N ALA A 209 22.74 -6.94 2.50
CA ALA A 209 21.46 -7.08 1.79
C ALA A 209 20.27 -6.81 2.72
N GLY A 210 19.19 -6.31 2.17
CA GLY A 210 17.92 -6.16 2.87
C GLY A 210 17.21 -7.49 3.10
N SER A 211 16.42 -7.56 4.16
CA SER A 211 15.54 -8.71 4.42
C SER A 211 14.34 -8.67 3.47
N SER A 212 13.89 -9.83 3.03
CA SER A 212 12.68 -9.97 2.23
C SER A 212 11.45 -10.03 3.15
N ILE A 213 10.31 -9.47 2.72
CA ILE A 213 9.06 -9.59 3.46
C ILE A 213 8.15 -10.63 2.83
N VAL A 214 7.48 -11.44 3.66
CA VAL A 214 6.47 -12.41 3.26
C VAL A 214 5.11 -11.83 3.59
N THR A 215 4.28 -11.60 2.58
CA THR A 215 2.94 -11.03 2.75
C THR A 215 1.91 -12.12 3.07
N THR A 216 0.70 -11.70 3.42
CA THR A 216 -0.46 -12.59 3.57
C THR A 216 -1.21 -12.78 2.24
N ILE A 217 -0.84 -12.04 1.20
CA ILE A 217 -1.51 -12.05 -0.11
C ILE A 217 -1.31 -13.42 -0.78
N ASP A 218 -2.41 -14.01 -1.22
CA ASP A 218 -2.42 -15.13 -2.14
C ASP A 218 -2.43 -14.55 -3.57
N ARG A 219 -1.34 -14.74 -4.30
CA ARG A 219 -1.12 -14.17 -5.63
C ARG A 219 -2.22 -14.51 -6.63
N ASP A 220 -2.66 -15.77 -6.66
CA ASP A 220 -3.68 -16.23 -7.60
C ASP A 220 -5.06 -15.68 -7.24
N LEU A 221 -5.39 -15.66 -5.95
CA LEU A 221 -6.64 -15.07 -5.45
C LEU A 221 -6.66 -13.56 -5.72
N GLN A 222 -5.55 -12.87 -5.49
CA GLN A 222 -5.41 -11.44 -5.79
C GLN A 222 -5.66 -11.17 -7.27
N PHE A 223 -5.03 -11.93 -8.17
CA PHE A 223 -5.22 -11.77 -9.61
C PHE A 223 -6.69 -11.95 -10.02
N GLN A 224 -7.34 -13.00 -9.52
CA GLN A 224 -8.73 -13.28 -9.85
C GLN A 224 -9.70 -12.26 -9.24
N ALA A 225 -9.46 -11.82 -8.00
CA ALA A 225 -10.26 -10.78 -7.34
C ALA A 225 -10.11 -9.43 -8.05
N GLN A 226 -8.89 -9.08 -8.46
CA GLN A 226 -8.58 -7.87 -9.21
C GLN A 226 -9.27 -7.88 -10.58
N THR A 227 -9.18 -8.98 -11.31
CA THR A 227 -9.86 -9.14 -12.60
C THR A 227 -11.38 -9.03 -12.46
N ALA A 228 -11.97 -9.71 -11.46
CA ALA A 228 -13.40 -9.63 -11.19
C ALA A 228 -13.84 -8.20 -10.86
N LEU A 229 -13.03 -7.45 -10.09
CA LEU A 229 -13.29 -6.05 -9.78
C LEU A 229 -13.29 -5.18 -11.04
N ALA A 230 -12.28 -5.32 -11.92
CA ALA A 230 -12.20 -4.54 -13.15
C ALA A 230 -13.41 -4.76 -14.06
N GLU A 231 -13.78 -6.02 -14.26
CA GLU A 231 -14.94 -6.39 -15.07
C GLU A 231 -16.24 -5.84 -14.47
N ALA A 232 -16.39 -5.88 -13.14
CA ALA A 232 -17.56 -5.30 -12.46
C ALA A 232 -17.57 -3.76 -12.60
N VAL A 233 -16.43 -3.10 -12.46
CA VAL A 233 -16.32 -1.65 -12.67
C VAL A 233 -16.70 -1.28 -14.10
N ALA A 234 -16.23 -2.02 -15.09
CA ALA A 234 -16.56 -1.80 -16.50
C ALA A 234 -18.06 -2.05 -16.77
N ALA A 235 -18.61 -3.19 -16.32
CA ALA A 235 -20.01 -3.55 -16.52
C ALA A 235 -20.97 -2.54 -15.84
N GLN A 236 -20.62 -2.04 -14.67
CA GLN A 236 -21.40 -1.07 -13.91
C GLN A 236 -21.07 0.39 -14.27
N ARG A 237 -20.13 0.63 -15.20
CA ARG A 237 -19.60 1.96 -15.52
C ARG A 237 -19.24 2.76 -14.26
N ALA A 238 -18.74 2.05 -13.25
CA ALA A 238 -18.36 2.66 -11.99
C ALA A 238 -17.07 3.45 -12.15
N ARG A 239 -16.86 4.45 -11.30
CA ARG A 239 -15.63 5.24 -11.30
C ARG A 239 -14.42 4.47 -10.77
N GLY A 240 -14.68 3.44 -9.98
CA GLY A 240 -13.68 2.60 -9.38
C GLY A 240 -14.29 1.67 -8.34
N GLY A 241 -13.43 1.00 -7.57
CA GLY A 241 -13.90 0.09 -6.52
C GLY A 241 -12.76 -0.48 -5.69
N SER A 242 -13.15 -1.23 -4.66
CA SER A 242 -12.24 -1.98 -3.80
C SER A 242 -12.81 -3.37 -3.53
N MET A 243 -11.91 -4.36 -3.48
CA MET A 243 -12.22 -5.74 -3.13
C MET A 243 -11.23 -6.22 -2.07
N ILE A 244 -11.74 -6.74 -0.95
CA ILE A 244 -10.90 -7.29 0.13
C ILE A 244 -11.38 -8.70 0.43
N VAL A 245 -10.44 -9.63 0.56
CA VAL A 245 -10.67 -10.99 1.04
C VAL A 245 -9.82 -11.21 2.28
N MET A 246 -10.42 -11.66 3.38
CA MET A 246 -9.77 -11.79 4.69
C MET A 246 -10.16 -13.11 5.37
N ASP A 247 -9.20 -13.76 6.03
CA ASP A 247 -9.48 -14.84 7.00
C ASP A 247 -9.93 -14.21 8.33
N PRO A 248 -11.18 -14.43 8.79
CA PRO A 248 -11.68 -13.81 10.02
C PRO A 248 -10.99 -14.31 11.30
N ARG A 249 -10.36 -15.47 11.29
CA ARG A 249 -9.74 -16.09 12.46
C ARG A 249 -8.33 -15.58 12.72
N THR A 250 -7.57 -15.35 11.66
CA THR A 250 -6.17 -14.90 11.73
C THR A 250 -6.03 -13.40 11.50
N GLY A 251 -7.00 -12.76 10.84
CA GLY A 251 -6.89 -11.37 10.37
C GLY A 251 -6.05 -11.22 9.09
N GLU A 252 -5.54 -12.31 8.51
CA GLU A 252 -4.77 -12.25 7.27
C GLU A 252 -5.62 -11.71 6.12
N VAL A 253 -5.11 -10.68 5.45
CA VAL A 253 -5.69 -10.15 4.21
C VAL A 253 -5.13 -10.96 3.05
N LEU A 254 -5.95 -11.81 2.48
CA LEU A 254 -5.58 -12.76 1.42
C LEU A 254 -5.57 -12.12 0.03
N ALA A 255 -6.41 -11.12 -0.18
CA ALA A 255 -6.41 -10.26 -1.37
C ALA A 255 -6.92 -8.86 -1.03
N MET A 256 -6.31 -7.85 -1.66
CA MET A 256 -6.70 -6.45 -1.53
C MET A 256 -6.51 -5.76 -2.88
N ALA A 257 -7.57 -5.66 -3.64
CA ALA A 257 -7.58 -5.04 -4.95
C ALA A 257 -8.31 -3.70 -4.92
N THR A 258 -7.76 -2.72 -5.62
CA THR A 258 -8.40 -1.43 -5.87
C THR A 258 -8.34 -1.10 -7.36
N TYR A 259 -9.36 -0.42 -7.88
CA TYR A 259 -9.41 0.00 -9.28
C TYR A 259 -9.73 1.51 -9.35
N PRO A 260 -9.12 2.25 -10.29
CA PRO A 260 -8.13 1.81 -11.28
C PRO A 260 -6.77 1.53 -10.65
N TRP A 261 -5.98 0.70 -11.30
CA TRP A 261 -4.60 0.39 -10.91
C TRP A 261 -3.59 0.94 -11.93
N PHE A 262 -2.31 0.76 -11.63
CA PHE A 262 -1.17 1.17 -12.46
C PHE A 262 -0.19 -0.01 -12.64
N ASP A 263 0.76 0.09 -13.57
CA ASP A 263 1.88 -0.83 -13.65
C ASP A 263 3.07 -0.25 -12.87
N PRO A 264 3.53 -0.90 -11.79
CA PRO A 264 4.67 -0.42 -11.01
C PRO A 264 6.00 -0.44 -11.79
N ASN A 265 6.11 -1.23 -12.86
CA ASN A 265 7.27 -1.18 -13.75
C ASN A 265 7.28 0.06 -14.66
N ALA A 266 6.13 0.71 -14.84
CA ALA A 266 5.93 1.90 -15.66
C ALA A 266 5.07 2.94 -14.93
N PHE A 267 5.33 3.15 -13.63
CA PHE A 267 4.49 4.00 -12.79
C PHE A 267 4.39 5.43 -13.31
N GLY A 268 5.42 5.96 -13.97
CA GLY A 268 5.43 7.30 -14.56
C GLY A 268 4.36 7.53 -15.63
N ASP A 269 3.83 6.47 -16.25
CA ASP A 269 2.80 6.54 -17.28
C ASP A 269 1.39 6.68 -16.70
N SER A 270 1.25 6.56 -15.39
CA SER A 270 -0.05 6.60 -14.71
C SER A 270 -0.20 7.84 -13.83
N PRO A 271 -1.41 8.43 -13.73
CA PRO A 271 -1.66 9.54 -12.82
C PRO A 271 -1.38 9.17 -11.36
N ALA A 272 -0.74 10.04 -10.60
CA ALA A 272 -0.31 9.78 -9.22
C ALA A 272 -1.46 9.37 -8.26
N TRP A 273 -2.71 9.80 -8.53
CA TRP A 273 -3.85 9.41 -7.71
C TRP A 273 -4.20 7.92 -7.80
N THR A 274 -3.73 7.19 -8.83
CA THR A 274 -3.91 5.74 -8.98
C THR A 274 -3.00 4.92 -8.07
N TYR A 275 -1.94 5.53 -7.51
CA TYR A 275 -1.01 4.83 -6.60
C TYR A 275 -1.61 4.58 -5.22
N ARG A 276 -2.67 5.30 -4.87
CA ARG A 276 -3.31 5.19 -3.55
C ARG A 276 -4.03 3.86 -3.39
N ASN A 277 -3.79 3.19 -2.27
CA ASN A 277 -4.57 2.03 -1.87
C ASN A 277 -5.88 2.45 -1.21
N ARG A 278 -6.91 2.65 -2.04
CA ARG A 278 -8.24 3.12 -1.60
C ARG A 278 -8.90 2.22 -0.56
N ALA A 279 -8.49 0.95 -0.47
CA ALA A 279 -9.02 0.02 0.52
C ALA A 279 -8.66 0.42 1.98
N VAL A 280 -7.58 1.16 2.17
CA VAL A 280 -7.07 1.59 3.49
C VAL A 280 -6.98 3.10 3.65
N THR A 281 -6.93 3.88 2.55
CA THR A 281 -6.74 5.34 2.60
C THR A 281 -8.01 6.14 2.37
N ASP A 282 -8.98 5.58 1.62
CA ASP A 282 -10.23 6.28 1.33
C ASP A 282 -11.28 5.94 2.37
N VAL A 283 -12.03 6.95 2.78
CA VAL A 283 -13.14 6.79 3.71
C VAL A 283 -14.47 7.06 3.01
N PHE A 284 -15.49 6.33 3.40
CA PHE A 284 -16.84 6.49 2.90
C PHE A 284 -17.86 6.28 4.03
N GLU A 285 -19.03 6.84 3.92
CA GLU A 285 -20.13 6.52 4.83
C GLU A 285 -20.56 5.06 4.58
N PRO A 286 -20.51 4.16 5.57
CA PRO A 286 -20.80 2.73 5.36
C PRO A 286 -22.28 2.46 5.00
N GLY A 287 -23.18 3.40 5.26
CA GLY A 287 -24.59 3.22 5.01
C GLY A 287 -25.13 1.97 5.71
N SER A 288 -26.02 1.24 5.04
CA SER A 288 -26.69 0.07 5.62
C SER A 288 -25.76 -1.08 6.06
N THR A 289 -24.50 -1.12 5.67
CA THR A 289 -23.56 -2.08 6.23
C THR A 289 -23.24 -1.80 7.70
N ASN A 290 -23.42 -0.55 8.17
CA ASN A 290 -23.25 -0.20 9.59
C ASN A 290 -24.36 -0.74 10.49
N LYS A 291 -25.54 -1.08 9.94
CA LYS A 291 -26.67 -1.62 10.73
C LYS A 291 -26.28 -2.87 11.52
N VAL A 292 -25.27 -3.60 11.08
CA VAL A 292 -24.75 -4.76 11.79
C VAL A 292 -24.17 -4.40 13.17
N ILE A 293 -23.57 -3.21 13.31
CA ILE A 293 -23.04 -2.74 14.60
C ILE A 293 -24.19 -2.37 15.53
N THR A 294 -25.21 -1.68 15.02
CA THR A 294 -26.42 -1.33 15.79
C THR A 294 -27.16 -2.58 16.27
N ALA A 295 -27.35 -3.56 15.38
CA ALA A 295 -27.96 -4.83 15.74
C ALA A 295 -27.12 -5.63 16.75
N ALA A 296 -25.78 -5.65 16.56
CA ALA A 296 -24.86 -6.28 17.51
C ALA A 296 -24.97 -5.67 18.91
N ALA A 297 -25.00 -4.34 18.99
CA ALA A 297 -25.19 -3.63 20.25
C ALA A 297 -26.54 -3.99 20.90
N ALA A 298 -27.62 -3.97 20.12
CA ALA A 298 -28.96 -4.27 20.62
C ALA A 298 -29.09 -5.70 21.15
N ILE A 299 -28.51 -6.69 20.45
CA ILE A 299 -28.51 -8.10 20.89
C ILE A 299 -27.64 -8.25 22.14
N GLN A 300 -26.45 -7.67 22.17
CA GLN A 300 -25.50 -7.80 23.27
C GLN A 300 -26.01 -7.15 24.56
N GLU A 301 -26.62 -5.98 24.46
CA GLU A 301 -27.20 -5.25 25.59
C GLU A 301 -28.62 -5.74 25.94
N LYS A 302 -29.17 -6.71 25.17
CA LYS A 302 -30.57 -7.15 25.32
C LYS A 302 -31.56 -5.99 25.28
N ALA A 303 -31.26 -4.97 24.48
CA ALA A 303 -32.05 -3.73 24.38
C ALA A 303 -33.44 -3.97 23.76
N ILE A 304 -33.61 -5.09 23.06
CA ILE A 304 -34.88 -5.50 22.46
C ILE A 304 -35.02 -7.02 22.52
N PRO A 305 -36.18 -7.56 22.92
CA PRO A 305 -36.51 -8.97 22.72
C PRO A 305 -36.46 -9.32 21.22
N LEU A 306 -35.87 -10.46 20.87
CA LEU A 306 -35.62 -10.82 19.47
C LEU A 306 -36.93 -11.15 18.70
N ASP A 307 -37.96 -11.53 19.40
CA ASP A 307 -39.31 -11.82 18.90
C ASP A 307 -40.25 -10.60 18.97
N GLN A 308 -39.74 -9.45 19.45
CA GLN A 308 -40.57 -8.23 19.53
C GLN A 308 -40.76 -7.65 18.12
N GLN A 309 -42.02 -7.44 17.75
CA GLN A 309 -42.40 -6.70 16.56
C GLN A 309 -42.32 -5.19 16.79
N LEU A 310 -41.62 -4.51 15.91
CA LEU A 310 -41.57 -3.06 15.77
C LEU A 310 -42.62 -2.61 14.77
N VAL A 311 -43.30 -1.52 15.06
CA VAL A 311 -44.22 -0.87 14.10
C VAL A 311 -43.38 0.12 13.27
N VAL A 312 -43.21 -0.18 12.01
CA VAL A 312 -42.33 0.55 11.08
C VAL A 312 -43.15 1.28 10.02
N PRO A 313 -43.38 2.60 10.18
CA PRO A 313 -43.99 3.42 9.16
C PRO A 313 -42.99 3.74 8.03
N TRP A 314 -43.45 4.18 6.87
CA TRP A 314 -42.61 4.67 5.77
C TRP A 314 -41.69 5.83 6.15
N THR A 315 -42.14 6.74 7.02
CA THR A 315 -41.38 7.91 7.46
C THR A 315 -41.41 8.07 8.97
N MET A 316 -40.35 8.63 9.53
CA MET A 316 -40.24 8.97 10.94
C MET A 316 -39.52 10.30 11.10
N LYS A 317 -40.07 11.20 11.94
CA LYS A 317 -39.44 12.46 12.29
C LYS A 317 -38.41 12.28 13.40
N VAL A 318 -37.21 12.84 13.22
CA VAL A 318 -36.13 12.86 14.24
C VAL A 318 -35.56 14.28 14.26
N GLY A 319 -35.81 15.00 15.33
CA GLY A 319 -35.54 16.45 15.37
C GLY A 319 -36.28 17.17 14.24
N ASP A 320 -35.56 17.96 13.46
CA ASP A 320 -36.08 18.68 12.29
C ASP A 320 -36.04 17.89 10.99
N TYR A 321 -35.50 16.66 11.01
CA TYR A 321 -35.34 15.81 9.83
C TYR A 321 -36.42 14.74 9.75
N THR A 322 -36.82 14.41 8.51
CA THR A 322 -37.66 13.24 8.25
C THR A 322 -36.79 12.14 7.63
N ILE A 323 -36.69 11.04 8.34
CA ILE A 323 -36.03 9.82 7.85
C ILE A 323 -37.09 8.97 7.14
N HIS A 324 -36.67 8.26 6.09
CA HIS A 324 -37.53 7.33 5.36
C HIS A 324 -36.75 6.05 5.01
N ASP A 325 -37.47 4.98 4.77
CA ASP A 325 -36.91 3.76 4.22
C ASP A 325 -36.55 3.90 2.73
N SER A 326 -35.91 2.91 2.12
CA SER A 326 -35.37 2.99 0.75
C SER A 326 -36.48 3.01 -0.31
N HIS A 327 -37.65 2.49 0.00
CA HIS A 327 -38.84 2.47 -0.86
C HIS A 327 -40.09 2.67 -0.01
N GLN A 328 -41.14 3.19 -0.63
CA GLN A 328 -42.41 3.44 0.02
C GLN A 328 -43.13 2.11 0.32
N HIS A 329 -43.63 1.96 1.52
CA HIS A 329 -44.37 0.79 1.99
C HIS A 329 -45.48 1.20 2.99
N PRO A 330 -46.53 0.35 3.20
CA PRO A 330 -47.48 0.56 4.28
C PRO A 330 -46.80 0.41 5.66
N VAL A 331 -47.53 0.67 6.71
CA VAL A 331 -47.02 0.38 8.07
C VAL A 331 -46.80 -1.12 8.24
N GLU A 332 -45.55 -1.51 8.47
CA GLU A 332 -45.13 -2.90 8.64
C GLU A 332 -44.89 -3.26 10.10
N ARG A 333 -44.91 -4.55 10.42
CA ARG A 333 -44.52 -5.10 11.72
C ARG A 333 -43.31 -5.99 11.51
N LEU A 334 -42.12 -5.49 11.92
CA LEU A 334 -40.84 -6.13 11.67
C LEU A 334 -40.17 -6.56 12.98
N MET A 335 -39.63 -7.76 13.03
CA MET A 335 -38.68 -8.17 14.06
C MET A 335 -37.27 -7.71 13.69
N LEU A 336 -36.29 -7.78 14.60
CA LEU A 336 -34.92 -7.33 14.33
C LEU A 336 -34.32 -8.07 13.10
N GLY A 337 -34.63 -9.36 12.92
CA GLY A 337 -34.23 -10.15 11.74
C GLY A 337 -34.73 -9.53 10.43
N ASP A 338 -36.02 -9.13 10.40
CA ASP A 338 -36.66 -8.50 9.23
C ASP A 338 -36.05 -7.09 8.97
N VAL A 339 -35.82 -6.32 10.03
CA VAL A 339 -35.16 -4.98 9.92
C VAL A 339 -33.80 -5.09 9.23
N ILE A 340 -33.02 -6.12 9.51
CA ILE A 340 -31.73 -6.37 8.87
C ILE A 340 -31.92 -6.89 7.43
N ALA A 341 -32.87 -7.79 7.20
CA ALA A 341 -33.13 -8.39 5.89
C ALA A 341 -33.64 -7.35 4.87
N GLU A 342 -34.68 -6.59 5.24
CA GLU A 342 -35.26 -5.52 4.42
C GLU A 342 -34.41 -4.23 4.43
N SER A 343 -33.43 -4.17 5.30
CA SER A 343 -32.58 -2.98 5.46
C SER A 343 -33.34 -1.73 5.88
N SER A 344 -34.38 -1.85 6.74
CA SER A 344 -35.18 -0.70 7.19
C SER A 344 -34.33 0.32 7.97
N ASN A 345 -34.37 1.58 7.57
CA ASN A 345 -33.77 2.69 8.28
C ASN A 345 -34.58 3.04 9.55
N ILE A 346 -35.90 3.04 9.41
CA ILE A 346 -36.82 3.37 10.52
C ILE A 346 -36.71 2.31 11.60
N GLY A 347 -36.74 1.04 11.21
CA GLY A 347 -36.62 -0.08 12.15
C GLY A 347 -35.32 -0.02 12.95
N ILE A 348 -34.17 0.21 12.27
CA ILE A 348 -32.87 0.24 12.95
C ILE A 348 -32.72 1.50 13.84
N VAL A 349 -33.31 2.64 13.48
CA VAL A 349 -33.33 3.83 14.34
C VAL A 349 -34.12 3.57 15.62
N GLN A 350 -35.28 2.91 15.53
CA GLN A 350 -36.06 2.49 16.71
C GLN A 350 -35.25 1.56 17.63
N VAL A 351 -34.46 0.67 17.05
CA VAL A 351 -33.53 -0.20 17.79
C VAL A 351 -32.42 0.61 18.44
N ALA A 352 -31.77 1.54 17.72
CA ALA A 352 -30.71 2.39 18.23
C ALA A 352 -31.19 3.27 19.41
N ASN A 353 -32.40 3.79 19.34
CA ASN A 353 -33.00 4.58 20.43
C ASN A 353 -33.12 3.78 21.74
N ARG A 354 -33.30 2.46 21.67
CA ARG A 354 -33.31 1.58 22.84
C ARG A 354 -31.92 1.27 23.38
N VAL A 355 -30.91 1.20 22.46
CA VAL A 355 -29.50 1.03 22.82
C VAL A 355 -28.96 2.29 23.50
N GLY A 356 -29.33 3.45 23.00
CA GLY A 356 -28.88 4.76 23.48
C GLY A 356 -27.49 5.18 22.97
N SER A 357 -27.25 6.49 22.96
CA SER A 357 -26.03 7.08 22.39
C SER A 357 -24.73 6.61 23.07
N PRO A 358 -24.64 6.48 24.43
CA PRO A 358 -23.37 6.03 25.03
C PRO A 358 -22.98 4.61 24.65
N ALA A 359 -23.93 3.67 24.65
CA ALA A 359 -23.66 2.30 24.22
C ALA A 359 -23.33 2.25 22.73
N MET A 360 -24.09 2.96 21.88
CA MET A 360 -23.83 3.00 20.44
C MET A 360 -22.42 3.51 20.13
N ALA A 361 -21.98 4.62 20.73
CA ALA A 361 -20.62 5.16 20.56
C ALA A 361 -19.55 4.16 21.03
N SER A 362 -19.78 3.46 22.13
CA SER A 362 -18.90 2.41 22.64
C SER A 362 -18.75 1.27 21.62
N TYR A 363 -19.86 0.77 21.06
CA TYR A 363 -19.79 -0.33 20.08
C TYR A 363 -19.14 0.08 18.77
N LEU A 364 -19.41 1.26 18.22
CA LEU A 364 -18.71 1.79 17.06
C LEU A 364 -17.18 1.76 17.28
N SER A 365 -16.72 2.27 18.42
CA SER A 365 -15.29 2.26 18.80
C SER A 365 -14.77 0.83 19.05
N ARG A 366 -15.52 -0.04 19.72
CA ARG A 366 -15.12 -1.44 19.99
C ARG A 366 -14.98 -2.25 18.70
N PHE A 367 -15.80 -2.00 17.69
CA PHE A 367 -15.65 -2.59 16.36
C PHE A 367 -14.47 -2.02 15.57
N GLY A 368 -13.86 -0.92 16.02
CA GLY A 368 -12.64 -0.35 15.45
C GLY A 368 -12.85 0.87 14.56
N LEU A 369 -14.06 1.46 14.52
CA LEU A 369 -14.28 2.69 13.78
C LEU A 369 -13.68 3.89 14.52
N GLY A 370 -13.28 4.92 13.77
CA GLY A 370 -12.67 6.15 14.28
C GLY A 370 -11.18 6.06 14.60
N ARG A 371 -10.49 4.96 14.24
CA ARG A 371 -9.04 4.77 14.41
C ARG A 371 -8.50 3.78 13.37
N PRO A 372 -7.21 3.87 13.00
CA PRO A 372 -6.57 2.88 12.11
C PRO A 372 -6.72 1.45 12.64
N THR A 373 -6.71 0.48 11.73
CA THR A 373 -6.74 -0.95 12.09
C THR A 373 -5.38 -1.47 12.53
N ASP A 374 -4.33 -0.68 12.31
CA ASP A 374 -2.93 -1.04 12.52
C ASP A 374 -2.49 -2.22 11.59
N VAL A 375 -2.99 -2.25 10.36
CA VAL A 375 -2.65 -3.30 9.36
C VAL A 375 -1.18 -3.25 8.92
N GLY A 376 -0.46 -2.21 9.32
CA GLY A 376 0.94 -2.00 8.93
C GLY A 376 1.11 -1.41 7.53
N PHE A 377 0.10 -0.72 7.02
CA PHE A 377 0.16 -0.07 5.70
C PHE A 377 0.32 1.45 5.83
N PRO A 378 1.24 2.09 5.07
CA PRO A 378 1.49 3.52 5.17
C PRO A 378 0.28 4.34 4.74
N GLY A 379 -0.02 5.39 5.49
CA GLY A 379 -1.14 6.30 5.18
C GLY A 379 -2.52 5.72 5.46
N GLU A 380 -2.64 4.68 6.28
CA GLU A 380 -3.93 4.12 6.70
C GLU A 380 -4.78 5.21 7.38
N ALA A 381 -6.03 5.39 6.91
CA ALA A 381 -6.95 6.35 7.47
C ALA A 381 -7.70 5.76 8.68
N GLY A 382 -7.90 6.58 9.70
CA GLY A 382 -8.65 6.20 10.91
C GLY A 382 -10.18 6.20 10.74
N GLY A 383 -10.70 6.68 9.62
CA GLY A 383 -12.13 6.98 9.51
C GLY A 383 -12.48 8.32 10.17
N ILE A 384 -13.78 8.64 10.17
CA ILE A 384 -14.31 9.86 10.81
C ILE A 384 -15.44 9.42 11.73
N MET A 385 -15.30 9.73 13.02
CA MET A 385 -16.34 9.49 14.03
C MET A 385 -16.29 10.63 15.05
N LEU A 386 -17.41 11.30 15.23
CA LEU A 386 -17.52 12.37 16.22
C LEU A 386 -17.46 11.80 17.65
N PRO A 387 -16.76 12.46 18.57
CA PRO A 387 -16.86 12.16 20.00
C PRO A 387 -18.31 12.26 20.49
N LEU A 388 -18.68 11.43 21.47
CA LEU A 388 -20.07 11.38 21.96
C LEU A 388 -20.59 12.75 22.42
N ASN A 389 -19.74 13.59 22.99
CA ASN A 389 -20.12 14.93 23.49
C ASN A 389 -20.50 15.90 22.35
N ASP A 390 -20.10 15.58 21.11
CA ASP A 390 -20.38 16.41 19.92
C ASP A 390 -21.60 15.89 19.13
N TRP A 391 -22.29 14.85 19.65
CA TRP A 391 -23.46 14.31 18.99
C TRP A 391 -24.64 15.26 19.12
N SER A 392 -25.31 15.53 18.00
CA SER A 392 -26.59 16.24 17.93
C SER A 392 -27.75 15.28 18.17
N ASP A 393 -28.96 15.83 18.27
CA ASP A 393 -30.21 15.06 18.43
C ASP A 393 -30.45 14.05 17.30
N THR A 394 -29.84 14.26 16.13
CA THR A 394 -29.97 13.37 14.97
C THR A 394 -28.81 12.37 14.84
N SER A 395 -27.70 12.56 15.56
CA SER A 395 -26.48 11.77 15.39
C SER A 395 -26.69 10.28 15.66
N LEU A 396 -27.39 9.93 16.74
CA LEU A 396 -27.72 8.54 17.05
C LEU A 396 -28.49 7.87 15.90
N ALA A 397 -29.49 8.55 15.38
CA ALA A 397 -30.34 8.04 14.33
C ALA A 397 -29.57 7.85 13.01
N THR A 398 -28.78 8.85 12.60
CA THR A 398 -28.00 8.79 11.35
C THR A 398 -26.89 7.76 11.43
N MET A 399 -26.16 7.70 12.54
CA MET A 399 -25.10 6.70 12.75
C MET A 399 -25.65 5.28 12.83
N ALA A 400 -26.89 5.09 13.30
CA ALA A 400 -27.51 3.76 13.35
C ALA A 400 -27.56 3.06 11.99
N TYR A 401 -27.77 3.81 10.91
CA TYR A 401 -27.77 3.29 9.55
C TYR A 401 -26.55 3.73 8.71
N GLY A 402 -25.50 4.26 9.38
CA GLY A 402 -24.19 4.49 8.79
C GLY A 402 -24.03 5.78 8.01
N GLN A 403 -24.74 6.85 8.38
CA GLN A 403 -24.51 8.21 7.95
C GLN A 403 -23.93 9.04 9.11
N GLY A 404 -23.19 10.12 8.77
CA GLY A 404 -22.50 10.95 9.77
C GLY A 404 -21.26 10.30 10.40
N ILE A 405 -20.85 9.14 9.90
CA ILE A 405 -19.58 8.48 10.19
C ILE A 405 -18.92 8.09 8.87
N ALA A 406 -17.60 7.99 8.85
CA ALA A 406 -16.91 7.47 7.68
C ALA A 406 -15.88 6.41 8.11
N ALA A 407 -15.79 5.34 7.33
CA ALA A 407 -14.90 4.21 7.57
C ALA A 407 -14.17 3.82 6.28
N THR A 408 -13.00 3.19 6.42
CA THR A 408 -12.33 2.60 5.26
C THR A 408 -12.98 1.26 4.88
N PRO A 409 -12.81 0.81 3.63
CA PRO A 409 -13.18 -0.54 3.23
C PRO A 409 -12.62 -1.63 4.17
N LEU A 410 -11.36 -1.50 4.59
CA LEU A 410 -10.73 -2.45 5.51
C LEU A 410 -11.37 -2.44 6.90
N GLN A 411 -11.69 -1.27 7.46
CA GLN A 411 -12.40 -1.17 8.74
C GLN A 411 -13.74 -1.90 8.67
N MET A 412 -14.53 -1.65 7.62
CA MET A 412 -15.83 -2.34 7.46
C MET A 412 -15.66 -3.86 7.24
N THR A 413 -14.63 -4.29 6.49
CA THR A 413 -14.30 -5.72 6.38
C THR A 413 -14.01 -6.33 7.74
N SER A 414 -13.23 -5.63 8.57
CA SER A 414 -12.88 -6.05 9.93
C SER A 414 -14.09 -6.12 10.87
N VAL A 415 -15.11 -5.28 10.68
CA VAL A 415 -16.40 -5.37 11.41
C VAL A 415 -17.07 -6.72 11.11
N PHE A 416 -17.18 -7.08 9.84
CA PHE A 416 -17.79 -8.36 9.44
C PHE A 416 -16.91 -9.56 9.85
N ALA A 417 -15.59 -9.43 9.78
CA ALA A 417 -14.66 -10.44 10.28
C ALA A 417 -14.83 -10.67 11.80
N THR A 418 -15.09 -9.63 12.57
CA THR A 418 -15.40 -9.74 13.99
C THR A 418 -16.64 -10.59 14.25
N ILE A 419 -17.71 -10.36 13.48
CA ILE A 419 -18.96 -11.13 13.60
C ILE A 419 -18.69 -12.59 13.18
N ALA A 420 -18.06 -12.80 12.04
CA ALA A 420 -17.68 -14.11 11.50
C ALA A 420 -16.79 -14.91 12.46
N ASN A 421 -15.97 -14.23 13.27
CA ASN A 421 -15.08 -14.84 14.28
C ASN A 421 -15.71 -14.92 15.68
N GLY A 422 -17.02 -15.12 15.76
CA GLY A 422 -17.75 -15.27 17.03
C GLY A 422 -17.59 -14.08 17.96
N GLY A 423 -17.55 -12.87 17.44
CA GLY A 423 -17.46 -11.60 18.21
C GLY A 423 -16.04 -11.24 18.66
N ARG A 424 -15.00 -11.89 18.14
CA ARG A 424 -13.59 -11.58 18.42
C ARG A 424 -13.01 -10.76 17.27
N TRP A 425 -12.63 -9.54 17.54
CA TRP A 425 -11.85 -8.74 16.60
C TRP A 425 -10.39 -9.21 16.62
N VAL A 426 -9.83 -9.41 15.44
CA VAL A 426 -8.42 -9.71 15.22
C VAL A 426 -7.85 -8.60 14.35
N GLN A 427 -6.68 -8.09 14.72
CA GLN A 427 -5.98 -7.07 13.94
C GLN A 427 -5.73 -7.57 12.52
N PRO A 428 -6.15 -6.84 11.48
CA PRO A 428 -5.80 -7.17 10.10
C PRO A 428 -4.28 -7.22 9.90
N GLN A 429 -3.82 -8.15 9.06
CA GLN A 429 -2.41 -8.33 8.75
C GLN A 429 -2.18 -8.42 7.25
N LEU A 430 -1.16 -7.73 6.75
CA LEU A 430 -0.67 -7.81 5.36
C LEU A 430 0.70 -8.48 5.25
N VAL A 431 1.45 -8.55 6.36
CA VAL A 431 2.80 -9.13 6.39
C VAL A 431 2.86 -10.20 7.47
N LYS A 432 3.30 -11.41 7.08
CA LYS A 432 3.48 -12.57 7.97
C LYS A 432 4.81 -12.51 8.72
N GLY A 433 5.82 -11.88 8.12
CA GLY A 433 7.16 -11.79 8.66
C GLY A 433 8.19 -11.40 7.61
N ALA A 434 9.46 -11.53 7.97
CA ALA A 434 10.60 -11.25 7.11
C ALA A 434 11.54 -12.45 7.04
N LEU A 435 12.19 -12.61 5.89
CA LEU A 435 13.31 -13.52 5.68
C LEU A 435 14.59 -12.67 5.73
N ASP A 436 15.51 -12.96 6.64
CA ASP A 436 16.81 -12.30 6.64
C ASP A 436 17.65 -12.72 5.42
N PRO A 437 18.82 -12.07 5.18
CA PRO A 437 19.68 -12.43 4.06
C PRO A 437 20.19 -13.88 4.09
N GLU A 438 20.21 -14.52 5.26
CA GLU A 438 20.58 -15.91 5.48
C GLU A 438 19.41 -16.88 5.20
N GLY A 439 18.19 -16.35 4.94
CA GLY A 439 16.99 -17.13 4.66
C GLY A 439 16.24 -17.60 5.91
N ILE A 440 16.54 -17.06 7.08
CA ILE A 440 15.85 -17.38 8.33
C ILE A 440 14.56 -16.55 8.42
N PHE A 441 13.44 -17.22 8.67
CA PHE A 441 12.15 -16.55 8.80
C PHE A 441 11.94 -15.99 10.21
N HIS A 442 11.67 -14.71 10.28
CA HIS A 442 11.30 -13.97 11.48
C HIS A 442 9.82 -13.58 11.39
N ALA A 443 8.98 -14.20 12.21
CA ALA A 443 7.55 -13.93 12.21
C ALA A 443 7.25 -12.49 12.63
N ALA A 444 6.23 -11.87 12.00
CA ALA A 444 5.69 -10.60 12.45
C ALA A 444 5.11 -10.73 13.88
N PRO A 445 4.99 -9.62 14.63
CA PRO A 445 4.32 -9.64 15.93
C PRO A 445 2.91 -10.25 15.84
N ALA A 446 2.53 -11.02 16.85
CA ALA A 446 1.19 -11.61 16.91
C ALA A 446 0.10 -10.52 16.84
N PRO A 447 -1.01 -10.74 16.10
CA PRO A 447 -2.07 -9.76 15.98
C PRO A 447 -2.73 -9.48 17.33
N LYS A 448 -3.09 -8.22 17.56
CA LYS A 448 -3.92 -7.85 18.70
C LYS A 448 -5.30 -8.49 18.57
N ILE A 449 -5.81 -9.07 19.67
CA ILE A 449 -7.12 -9.72 19.70
C ILE A 449 -7.94 -9.11 20.84
N ARG A 450 -9.22 -8.84 20.60
CA ARG A 450 -10.15 -8.40 21.64
C ARG A 450 -11.55 -8.93 21.39
N ARG A 451 -12.30 -9.19 22.46
CA ARG A 451 -13.72 -9.52 22.37
C ARG A 451 -14.55 -8.25 22.27
N VAL A 452 -15.40 -8.19 21.26
CA VAL A 452 -16.30 -7.06 20.99
C VAL A 452 -17.72 -7.37 21.47
N ILE A 453 -18.23 -8.54 21.08
CA ILE A 453 -19.53 -9.09 21.50
C ILE A 453 -19.36 -10.55 21.91
N SER A 454 -20.36 -11.12 22.57
CA SER A 454 -20.35 -12.54 22.93
C SER A 454 -20.50 -13.44 21.69
N THR A 455 -20.17 -14.70 21.84
CA THR A 455 -20.33 -15.70 20.77
C THR A 455 -21.81 -15.86 20.39
N GLU A 456 -22.69 -15.89 21.38
CA GLU A 456 -24.15 -16.01 21.20
C GLU A 456 -24.72 -14.81 20.42
N SER A 457 -24.25 -13.59 20.75
CA SER A 457 -24.67 -12.37 20.02
C SER A 457 -24.17 -12.39 18.57
N ALA A 458 -22.94 -12.84 18.33
CA ALA A 458 -22.38 -12.96 17.00
C ALA A 458 -23.09 -14.02 16.17
N GLU A 459 -23.45 -15.16 16.77
CA GLU A 459 -24.19 -16.25 16.13
C GLU A 459 -25.61 -15.83 15.76
N MET A 460 -26.31 -15.15 16.65
CA MET A 460 -27.64 -14.61 16.36
C MET A 460 -27.60 -13.59 15.21
N LEU A 461 -26.62 -12.67 15.23
CA LEU A 461 -26.45 -11.71 14.14
C LEU A 461 -26.08 -12.40 12.83
N THR A 462 -25.26 -13.46 12.86
CA THR A 462 -24.92 -14.26 11.68
C THR A 462 -26.17 -14.88 11.05
N ARG A 463 -27.11 -15.39 11.88
CA ARG A 463 -28.41 -15.92 11.39
C ARG A 463 -29.24 -14.84 10.71
N MET A 464 -29.26 -13.60 11.26
CA MET A 464 -29.96 -12.47 10.64
C MET A 464 -29.30 -12.05 9.30
N LEU A 465 -27.98 -12.08 9.23
CA LEU A 465 -27.24 -11.79 7.99
C LEU A 465 -27.41 -12.90 6.94
N ALA A 466 -27.52 -14.15 7.35
CA ALA A 466 -27.87 -15.25 6.45
C ALA A 466 -29.31 -15.11 5.93
N TYR A 467 -30.25 -14.73 6.79
CA TYR A 467 -31.62 -14.42 6.42
C TYR A 467 -31.71 -13.28 5.39
N ALA A 468 -30.89 -12.22 5.56
CA ALA A 468 -30.81 -11.10 4.61
C ALA A 468 -30.31 -11.53 3.22
N VAL A 469 -29.45 -12.56 3.13
CA VAL A 469 -28.97 -13.11 1.85
C VAL A 469 -29.98 -14.08 1.25
N GLU A 470 -30.67 -14.85 2.06
CA GLU A 470 -31.63 -15.84 1.56
C GLU A 470 -32.95 -15.20 1.11
N TYR A 471 -33.46 -14.20 1.84
CA TYR A 471 -34.83 -13.68 1.64
C TYR A 471 -34.90 -12.15 1.54
N GLY A 472 -33.83 -11.43 1.86
CA GLY A 472 -33.82 -9.97 1.86
C GLY A 472 -33.05 -9.35 0.70
N THR A 473 -32.44 -8.20 0.97
CA THR A 473 -31.74 -7.36 -0.04
C THR A 473 -30.46 -7.99 -0.62
N GLY A 474 -29.96 -9.10 -0.05
CA GLY A 474 -28.68 -9.72 -0.41
C GLY A 474 -28.76 -10.91 -1.38
N THR A 475 -29.90 -11.19 -1.98
CA THR A 475 -30.16 -12.43 -2.74
C THR A 475 -29.18 -12.70 -3.89
N TYR A 476 -28.63 -11.67 -4.53
CA TYR A 476 -27.62 -11.81 -5.58
C TYR A 476 -26.23 -12.25 -5.08
N ALA A 477 -26.02 -12.29 -3.75
CA ALA A 477 -24.78 -12.80 -3.15
C ALA A 477 -24.81 -14.31 -2.85
N ARG A 478 -25.91 -15.02 -3.10
CA ARG A 478 -26.04 -16.47 -2.85
C ARG A 478 -24.97 -17.25 -3.61
N VAL A 479 -24.35 -18.21 -2.92
CA VAL A 479 -23.37 -19.14 -3.50
C VAL A 479 -23.94 -20.56 -3.39
N SER A 480 -24.03 -21.25 -4.52
CA SER A 480 -24.56 -22.62 -4.55
C SER A 480 -23.76 -23.55 -3.62
N GLY A 481 -24.45 -24.31 -2.79
CA GLY A 481 -23.85 -25.24 -1.81
C GLY A 481 -23.42 -24.57 -0.49
N PHE A 482 -23.50 -23.24 -0.36
CA PHE A 482 -23.07 -22.52 0.84
C PHE A 482 -24.16 -21.60 1.36
N GLN A 483 -24.30 -21.52 2.68
CA GLN A 483 -25.07 -20.45 3.30
C GLN A 483 -24.15 -19.26 3.50
N VAL A 484 -24.51 -18.13 2.87
CA VAL A 484 -23.77 -16.87 2.95
C VAL A 484 -24.45 -15.97 3.97
N ALA A 485 -23.68 -15.32 4.82
CA ALA A 485 -24.13 -14.26 5.71
C ALA A 485 -23.55 -12.93 5.24
N GLY A 486 -24.38 -11.88 5.06
CA GLY A 486 -23.87 -10.61 4.56
C GLY A 486 -24.92 -9.50 4.54
N LYS A 487 -24.46 -8.30 4.21
CA LYS A 487 -25.29 -7.10 4.16
C LYS A 487 -24.94 -6.21 2.98
N THR A 488 -25.97 -5.72 2.29
CA THR A 488 -25.88 -4.68 1.27
C THR A 488 -25.71 -3.31 1.90
N GLY A 489 -24.98 -2.43 1.22
CA GLY A 489 -24.89 -1.01 1.53
C GLY A 489 -25.10 -0.16 0.28
N THR A 490 -25.81 0.94 0.46
CA THR A 490 -26.01 1.96 -0.57
C THR A 490 -25.84 3.29 0.15
N ALA A 491 -24.67 3.88 0.03
CA ALA A 491 -24.31 5.11 0.72
C ALA A 491 -24.31 6.29 -0.25
N ARG A 492 -24.91 7.41 0.14
CA ARG A 492 -24.81 8.66 -0.61
C ARG A 492 -23.38 9.19 -0.53
N ILE A 493 -22.95 9.91 -1.54
CA ILE A 493 -21.63 10.55 -1.56
C ILE A 493 -21.77 11.98 -1.10
N ALA A 494 -21.09 12.34 0.01
CA ALA A 494 -21.08 13.71 0.50
C ALA A 494 -20.49 14.67 -0.57
N ALA A 495 -21.14 15.80 -0.76
CA ALA A 495 -20.62 16.85 -1.61
C ALA A 495 -19.38 17.50 -0.99
N LYS A 496 -18.43 17.93 -1.84
CA LYS A 496 -17.18 18.57 -1.36
C LYS A 496 -17.29 20.09 -1.29
N ASP A 497 -18.21 20.65 -2.05
CA ASP A 497 -18.38 22.08 -2.33
C ASP A 497 -19.62 22.71 -1.66
N HIS A 498 -20.49 21.87 -1.10
CA HIS A 498 -21.67 22.33 -0.34
C HIS A 498 -22.08 21.32 0.74
N VAL A 499 -22.91 21.74 1.67
CA VAL A 499 -23.49 20.86 2.70
C VAL A 499 -24.55 19.97 2.04
N GLY A 500 -24.37 18.64 2.16
CA GLY A 500 -25.31 17.65 1.61
C GLY A 500 -24.64 16.56 0.80
N TYR A 501 -25.39 15.96 -0.10
CA TYR A 501 -24.98 14.80 -0.89
C TYR A 501 -25.08 15.07 -2.38
N LEU A 502 -24.21 14.44 -3.16
CA LEU A 502 -24.30 14.45 -4.62
C LEU A 502 -25.56 13.69 -5.06
N GLU A 503 -26.38 14.29 -5.91
CA GLU A 503 -27.61 13.69 -6.38
C GLU A 503 -27.34 12.50 -7.32
N GLY A 504 -28.07 11.40 -7.11
CA GLY A 504 -27.97 10.21 -7.96
C GLY A 504 -26.64 9.45 -7.89
N GLN A 505 -25.71 9.83 -6.99
CA GLN A 505 -24.41 9.20 -6.88
C GLN A 505 -24.26 8.44 -5.55
N TYR A 506 -23.87 7.18 -5.66
CA TYR A 506 -23.81 6.27 -4.51
C TYR A 506 -22.50 5.48 -4.49
N ILE A 507 -22.10 5.05 -3.31
CA ILE A 507 -21.18 3.95 -3.11
C ILE A 507 -22.04 2.71 -2.84
N ALA A 508 -21.94 1.73 -3.73
CA ALA A 508 -22.61 0.44 -3.59
C ALA A 508 -21.64 -0.57 -2.96
N SER A 509 -22.07 -1.23 -1.88
CA SER A 509 -21.25 -2.22 -1.19
C SER A 509 -22.03 -3.48 -0.87
N PHE A 510 -21.32 -4.59 -0.82
CA PHE A 510 -21.75 -5.83 -0.19
C PHE A 510 -20.61 -6.40 0.61
N ILE A 511 -20.84 -6.66 1.90
CA ILE A 511 -19.84 -7.28 2.76
C ILE A 511 -20.47 -8.49 3.41
N GLY A 512 -19.79 -9.62 3.35
CA GLY A 512 -20.30 -10.87 3.87
C GLY A 512 -19.23 -11.92 4.05
N PHE A 513 -19.64 -13.08 4.52
CA PHE A 513 -18.75 -14.21 4.80
C PHE A 513 -19.45 -15.54 4.54
N LEU A 514 -18.64 -16.55 4.33
CA LEU A 514 -19.11 -17.92 4.11
C LEU A 514 -18.09 -18.95 4.64
N PRO A 515 -18.58 -20.18 4.98
CA PRO A 515 -19.98 -20.54 5.25
C PRO A 515 -20.51 -19.84 6.49
N ALA A 516 -21.80 -19.55 6.58
CA ALA A 516 -22.37 -18.87 7.76
C ALA A 516 -22.18 -19.67 9.05
N GLY A 517 -22.32 -21.00 9.02
CA GLY A 517 -22.20 -21.86 10.19
C GLY A 517 -20.77 -22.10 10.69
N ASN A 518 -19.76 -21.87 9.85
CA ASN A 518 -18.32 -21.95 10.20
C ASN A 518 -17.51 -21.03 9.30
N PRO A 519 -17.50 -19.72 9.56
CA PRO A 519 -16.89 -18.75 8.67
C PRO A 519 -15.41 -18.98 8.43
N GLN A 520 -15.00 -19.05 7.16
CA GLN A 520 -13.63 -19.29 6.74
C GLN A 520 -13.07 -18.11 5.94
N VAL A 521 -13.97 -17.33 5.30
CA VAL A 521 -13.56 -16.16 4.51
C VAL A 521 -14.59 -15.04 4.61
N VAL A 522 -14.11 -13.82 4.75
CA VAL A 522 -14.88 -12.57 4.68
C VAL A 522 -14.49 -11.83 3.41
N ILE A 523 -15.48 -11.32 2.69
CA ILE A 523 -15.28 -10.62 1.43
C ILE A 523 -16.03 -9.30 1.48
N ALA A 524 -15.35 -8.21 1.10
CA ALA A 524 -15.95 -6.90 0.90
C ALA A 524 -15.83 -6.48 -0.56
N ALA A 525 -16.97 -6.24 -1.21
CA ALA A 525 -17.07 -5.71 -2.56
C ALA A 525 -17.66 -4.29 -2.50
N ILE A 526 -16.92 -3.31 -3.00
CA ILE A 526 -17.31 -1.89 -2.95
C ILE A 526 -17.09 -1.27 -4.33
N LEU A 527 -18.12 -0.61 -4.86
CA LEU A 527 -18.09 0.09 -6.15
C LEU A 527 -18.42 1.57 -5.95
N ASP A 528 -17.59 2.44 -6.52
CA ASP A 528 -17.76 3.89 -6.49
C ASP A 528 -18.58 4.33 -7.69
N ARG A 529 -19.81 4.83 -7.44
CA ARG A 529 -20.74 5.36 -8.45
C ARG A 529 -21.12 4.39 -9.56
N PRO A 530 -21.58 3.17 -9.25
CA PRO A 530 -22.07 2.26 -10.25
C PRO A 530 -23.43 2.75 -10.82
N VAL A 531 -23.69 2.44 -12.07
CA VAL A 531 -24.97 2.81 -12.73
C VAL A 531 -26.18 2.14 -12.05
N ALA A 532 -26.04 0.89 -11.58
CA ALA A 532 -27.14 0.21 -10.89
C ALA A 532 -27.51 0.84 -9.54
N GLY A 533 -26.67 1.71 -8.98
CA GLY A 533 -26.98 2.54 -7.82
C GLY A 533 -27.11 1.84 -6.48
N SER A 534 -27.32 0.53 -6.39
CA SER A 534 -27.55 -0.20 -5.15
C SER A 534 -26.54 -1.33 -4.91
N GLY A 535 -26.25 -1.58 -3.62
CA GLY A 535 -25.32 -2.65 -3.21
C GLY A 535 -25.81 -4.05 -3.64
N GLY A 536 -27.12 -4.30 -3.59
CA GLY A 536 -27.71 -5.57 -3.99
C GLY A 536 -27.51 -5.86 -5.48
N LEU A 537 -27.68 -4.86 -6.34
CA LEU A 537 -27.58 -5.02 -7.80
C LEU A 537 -26.16 -4.89 -8.34
N ALA A 538 -25.32 -4.06 -7.73
CA ALA A 538 -23.97 -3.78 -8.22
C ALA A 538 -22.89 -4.61 -7.52
N ALA A 539 -22.88 -4.63 -6.17
CA ALA A 539 -21.78 -5.20 -5.40
C ALA A 539 -22.01 -6.68 -5.01
N ALA A 540 -23.26 -7.10 -4.79
CA ALA A 540 -23.56 -8.49 -4.42
C ALA A 540 -23.19 -9.53 -5.53
N PRO A 541 -23.39 -9.27 -6.84
CA PRO A 541 -22.91 -10.17 -7.89
C PRO A 541 -21.37 -10.28 -7.92
N LEU A 542 -20.66 -9.16 -7.68
CA LEU A 542 -19.20 -9.16 -7.59
C LEU A 542 -18.72 -9.99 -6.38
N PHE A 543 -19.36 -9.81 -5.22
CA PHE A 543 -19.11 -10.65 -4.04
C PHE A 543 -19.32 -12.14 -4.38
N GLN A 544 -20.46 -12.50 -4.99
CA GLN A 544 -20.77 -13.89 -5.35
C GLN A 544 -19.67 -14.52 -6.21
N ARG A 545 -19.21 -13.78 -7.21
CA ARG A 545 -18.14 -14.23 -8.11
C ARG A 545 -16.85 -14.52 -7.35
N VAL A 546 -16.39 -13.57 -6.52
CA VAL A 546 -15.17 -13.73 -5.74
C VAL A 546 -15.33 -14.81 -4.66
N ALA A 547 -16.51 -14.94 -4.06
CA ALA A 547 -16.81 -16.02 -3.13
C ALA A 547 -16.65 -17.42 -3.75
N ARG A 548 -17.09 -17.61 -5.01
CA ARG A 548 -16.85 -18.86 -5.74
C ARG A 548 -15.37 -19.13 -5.98
N ILE A 549 -14.61 -18.08 -6.30
CA ILE A 549 -13.15 -18.18 -6.44
C ILE A 549 -12.52 -18.62 -5.12
N CYS A 550 -12.91 -17.99 -4.01
CA CYS A 550 -12.43 -18.36 -2.67
C CYS A 550 -12.76 -19.80 -2.31
N VAL A 551 -14.00 -20.27 -2.61
CA VAL A 551 -14.41 -21.66 -2.36
C VAL A 551 -13.45 -22.64 -3.03
N THR A 552 -13.10 -22.40 -4.29
CA THR A 552 -12.19 -23.29 -5.04
C THR A 552 -10.74 -23.14 -4.60
N ARG A 553 -10.24 -21.90 -4.52
CA ARG A 553 -8.81 -21.62 -4.26
C ARG A 553 -8.40 -21.95 -2.83
N LEU A 554 -9.24 -21.60 -1.85
CA LEU A 554 -8.94 -21.80 -0.43
C LEU A 554 -9.46 -23.16 0.10
N GLY A 555 -10.15 -23.93 -0.72
CA GLY A 555 -10.72 -25.21 -0.30
C GLY A 555 -11.80 -25.04 0.79
N VAL A 556 -12.62 -23.99 0.69
CA VAL A 556 -13.65 -23.71 1.71
C VAL A 556 -14.61 -24.88 1.84
N ILE A 557 -14.73 -25.41 3.04
CA ILE A 557 -15.57 -26.59 3.33
C ILE A 557 -16.98 -26.11 3.71
N PRO A 558 -18.05 -26.64 3.08
CA PRO A 558 -19.42 -26.36 3.49
C PRO A 558 -19.65 -26.68 4.97
N ALA A 559 -20.49 -25.90 5.62
CA ALA A 559 -20.90 -26.13 7.00
C ALA A 559 -22.41 -26.36 7.07
N GLU A 560 -22.87 -26.88 8.21
CA GLU A 560 -24.29 -27.01 8.49
C GLU A 560 -24.97 -25.64 8.40
N ARG A 561 -26.17 -25.62 7.84
CA ARG A 561 -26.96 -24.40 7.72
C ARG A 561 -27.50 -23.96 9.08
N LEU A 562 -27.31 -22.72 9.37
CA LEU A 562 -27.90 -22.11 10.57
C LEU A 562 -29.43 -21.98 10.39
N PRO A 563 -30.22 -22.17 11.47
CA PRO A 563 -31.64 -21.93 11.42
C PRO A 563 -31.93 -20.43 11.22
N LEU A 564 -33.12 -20.11 10.70
CA LEU A 564 -33.57 -18.74 10.55
C LEU A 564 -33.66 -18.03 11.92
N PRO A 565 -33.43 -16.71 11.97
CA PRO A 565 -33.70 -15.92 13.16
C PRO A 565 -35.22 -15.78 13.38
N PRO A 566 -35.67 -15.28 14.54
CA PRO A 566 -37.04 -14.78 14.69
C PRO A 566 -37.36 -13.75 13.60
N HIS A 567 -38.47 -13.91 12.89
CA HIS A 567 -38.92 -13.06 11.78
C HIS A 567 -40.45 -13.01 11.74
N ALA A 568 -41.01 -11.92 11.24
CA ALA A 568 -42.43 -11.69 11.10
C ALA A 568 -42.90 -11.75 9.64
N LEU A 569 -41.98 -11.47 8.69
CA LEU A 569 -42.29 -11.52 7.27
C LEU A 569 -42.36 -13.00 6.79
N PRO A 570 -43.25 -13.32 5.88
CA PRO A 570 -43.31 -14.66 5.30
C PRO A 570 -42.04 -14.96 4.48
N VAL A 571 -41.52 -16.17 4.61
CA VAL A 571 -40.42 -16.68 3.75
C VAL A 571 -41.07 -17.42 2.57
N GLY A 572 -40.88 -16.87 1.38
CA GLY A 572 -41.37 -17.45 0.13
C GLY A 572 -40.57 -18.66 -0.38
#